data_5702452f99febdf9041af58c45eb1f9a
#
_entry.id   5702452f99febdf9041af58c45eb1f9a
#
_cell.length_a   1.000
_cell.length_b   1.000
_cell.length_c   1.000
_cell.angle_alpha   90.00
_cell.angle_beta   90.00
_cell.angle_gamma   90.00
#
_symmetry.space_group_name_H-M   'P 1'
#
loop_
_entity.id
_entity.type
_entity.pdbx_description
1 polymer ?
#
loop_
_entity_poly.entity_id
_entity_poly.type
_entity_poly.pdbx_seq_one_letter_code
_entity_poly.pdbx_strand_id
1 'polypeptide(L)'
;DRVYACVGGGSNASGIFLPFIEDEEVSLVGVEAGGHGIETGEHAARFAGGSVGIAQGYKTYFFQNTEGQMQHTHSIAAGLDYIGVSPILSHLHDQGRVRFCAADDEAVVEATKLLIRREGIIPALECSHGFAGLIAEADQIGDGEIILINLSGRGDKDIFNIAEAMQDEKWQQFIR
;
A
#
# COMPACT_ATOMS: atom_id res chain seq x y z
N ASP A 1 -14.39 -11.78 6.14
CA ASP A 1 -15.21 -10.75 5.46
C ASP A 1 -14.36 -9.84 4.58
N ARG A 2 -13.23 -9.30 5.10
CA ARG A 2 -12.33 -8.47 4.29
C ARG A 2 -10.86 -8.83 4.49
N VAL A 3 -10.06 -8.77 3.42
CA VAL A 3 -8.61 -8.97 3.45
C VAL A 3 -7.92 -7.72 2.89
N TYR A 4 -7.04 -7.11 3.67
CA TYR A 4 -6.24 -5.95 3.28
C TYR A 4 -4.77 -6.34 3.12
N ALA A 5 -4.13 -5.83 2.08
CA ALA A 5 -2.69 -5.97 1.87
C ALA A 5 -2.11 -4.74 1.17
N CYS A 6 -0.89 -4.35 1.56
CA CYS A 6 -0.15 -3.31 0.84
C CYS A 6 0.32 -3.84 -0.53
N VAL A 7 0.38 -2.93 -1.52
CA VAL A 7 0.70 -3.27 -2.91
C VAL A 7 1.83 -2.42 -3.46
N GLY A 8 3.02 -3.02 -3.53
CA GLY A 8 4.14 -2.56 -4.34
C GLY A 8 4.19 -3.34 -5.67
N GLY A 9 5.19 -4.19 -5.86
CA GLY A 9 5.25 -5.13 -6.99
C GLY A 9 4.11 -6.15 -6.98
N GLY A 10 3.46 -6.39 -5.84
CA GLY A 10 2.23 -7.18 -5.72
C GLY A 10 2.40 -8.62 -5.22
N SER A 11 3.64 -9.10 -4.98
CA SER A 11 3.85 -10.47 -4.51
C SER A 11 3.22 -10.74 -3.14
N ASN A 12 3.32 -9.77 -2.22
CA ASN A 12 2.70 -9.79 -0.92
C ASN A 12 1.17 -9.94 -1.01
N ALA A 13 0.52 -9.03 -1.74
CA ALA A 13 -0.93 -9.03 -1.91
C ALA A 13 -1.41 -10.27 -2.67
N SER A 14 -0.73 -10.67 -3.74
CA SER A 14 -1.07 -11.91 -4.47
C SER A 14 -1.03 -13.13 -3.55
N GLY A 15 -0.03 -13.20 -2.66
CA GLY A 15 0.12 -14.33 -1.73
C GLY A 15 -1.03 -14.47 -0.74
N ILE A 16 -1.45 -13.34 -0.13
CA ILE A 16 -2.55 -13.37 0.86
C ILE A 16 -3.92 -13.46 0.20
N PHE A 17 -4.10 -12.92 -1.00
CA PHE A 17 -5.39 -12.95 -1.71
C PHE A 17 -5.69 -14.29 -2.36
N LEU A 18 -4.64 -15.04 -2.77
CA LEU A 18 -4.79 -16.29 -3.52
C LEU A 18 -5.77 -17.30 -2.89
N PRO A 19 -5.75 -17.55 -1.56
CA PRO A 19 -6.70 -18.48 -0.94
C PRO A 19 -8.16 -18.04 -1.01
N PHE A 20 -8.42 -16.75 -1.21
CA PHE A 20 -9.76 -16.15 -1.15
C PHE A 20 -10.30 -15.74 -2.53
N ILE A 21 -9.58 -16.03 -3.64
CA ILE A 21 -9.99 -15.56 -4.96
C ILE A 21 -11.38 -16.10 -5.34
N GLU A 22 -11.65 -17.37 -5.03
CA GLU A 22 -12.93 -18.04 -5.34
C GLU A 22 -14.03 -17.73 -4.31
N ASP A 23 -13.70 -17.12 -3.17
CA ASP A 23 -14.65 -16.77 -2.11
C ASP A 23 -15.22 -15.37 -2.40
N GLU A 24 -16.24 -15.29 -3.25
CA GLU A 24 -16.81 -14.01 -3.71
C GLU A 24 -17.36 -13.11 -2.60
N GLU A 25 -17.77 -13.69 -1.47
CA GLU A 25 -18.20 -12.95 -0.29
C GLU A 25 -17.05 -12.28 0.48
N VAL A 26 -15.80 -12.67 0.25
CA VAL A 26 -14.63 -12.05 0.88
C VAL A 26 -14.14 -10.86 0.05
N SER A 27 -14.22 -9.67 0.59
CA SER A 27 -13.70 -8.45 -0.05
C SER A 27 -12.18 -8.43 -0.02
N LEU A 28 -11.53 -8.28 -1.17
CA LEU A 28 -10.08 -8.19 -1.29
C LEU A 28 -9.67 -6.74 -1.61
N VAL A 29 -8.85 -6.15 -0.76
CA VAL A 29 -8.47 -4.73 -0.84
C VAL A 29 -6.96 -4.57 -0.88
N GLY A 30 -6.45 -4.12 -2.02
CA GLY A 30 -5.06 -3.73 -2.19
C GLY A 30 -4.86 -2.26 -1.87
N VAL A 31 -3.89 -1.93 -1.03
CA VAL A 31 -3.58 -0.55 -0.66
C VAL A 31 -2.24 -0.16 -1.27
N GLU A 32 -2.27 0.76 -2.23
CA GLU A 32 -1.10 1.32 -2.89
C GLU A 32 -0.57 2.55 -2.15
N ALA A 33 0.67 2.94 -2.46
CA ALA A 33 1.26 4.14 -1.89
C ALA A 33 0.72 5.40 -2.57
N GLY A 34 -0.01 6.20 -1.82
CA GLY A 34 -0.52 7.51 -2.22
C GLY A 34 0.53 8.62 -2.17
N GLY A 35 1.71 8.36 -1.58
CA GLY A 35 2.82 9.32 -1.55
C GLY A 35 2.40 10.66 -0.95
N HIS A 36 2.75 11.73 -1.64
CA HIS A 36 2.35 13.09 -1.25
C HIS A 36 0.92 13.48 -1.70
N GLY A 37 0.12 12.50 -2.15
CA GLY A 37 -1.23 12.70 -2.68
C GLY A 37 -1.31 12.41 -4.19
N ILE A 38 -2.41 11.78 -4.61
CA ILE A 38 -2.59 11.36 -6.02
C ILE A 38 -2.53 12.56 -6.98
N GLU A 39 -3.08 13.69 -6.57
CA GLU A 39 -3.15 14.92 -7.35
C GLU A 39 -1.78 15.59 -7.58
N THR A 40 -0.78 15.27 -6.75
CA THR A 40 0.58 15.83 -6.89
C THR A 40 1.38 15.16 -8.00
N GLY A 41 0.99 13.93 -8.38
CA GLY A 41 1.77 13.05 -9.26
C GLY A 41 2.97 12.39 -8.56
N GLU A 42 3.23 12.70 -7.29
CA GLU A 42 4.30 12.09 -6.48
C GLU A 42 3.74 10.95 -5.62
N HIS A 43 3.40 9.84 -6.27
CA HIS A 43 2.82 8.66 -5.64
C HIS A 43 3.17 7.38 -6.42
N ALA A 44 2.81 6.21 -5.88
CA ALA A 44 2.98 4.91 -6.54
C ALA A 44 1.65 4.13 -6.61
N ALA A 45 0.52 4.83 -6.72
CA ALA A 45 -0.81 4.24 -6.90
C ALA A 45 -1.11 4.05 -8.40
N ARG A 46 -0.66 2.92 -8.97
CA ARG A 46 -0.71 2.63 -10.40
C ARG A 46 -2.12 2.38 -10.89
N PHE A 47 -3.00 1.82 -10.07
CA PHE A 47 -4.40 1.62 -10.44
C PHE A 47 -5.23 2.90 -10.42
N ALA A 48 -4.80 3.91 -9.64
CA ALA A 48 -5.45 5.21 -9.62
C ALA A 48 -4.97 6.17 -10.73
N GLY A 49 -3.67 6.19 -11.01
CA GLY A 49 -3.06 7.19 -11.91
C GLY A 49 -2.30 6.61 -13.10
N GLY A 50 -2.12 5.30 -13.17
CA GLY A 50 -1.39 4.64 -14.24
C GLY A 50 -2.27 4.22 -15.41
N SER A 51 -1.63 3.68 -16.43
CA SER A 51 -2.29 3.11 -17.60
C SER A 51 -1.67 1.76 -17.99
N VAL A 52 -2.43 0.96 -18.75
CA VAL A 52 -1.98 -0.36 -19.19
C VAL A 52 -0.92 -0.23 -20.28
N GLY A 53 0.18 -0.95 -20.11
CA GLY A 53 1.24 -1.04 -21.13
C GLY A 53 2.18 -2.21 -20.85
N ILE A 54 3.34 -2.20 -21.49
CA ILE A 54 4.39 -3.20 -21.28
C ILE A 54 5.51 -2.55 -20.47
N ALA A 55 5.69 -3.00 -19.24
CA ALA A 55 6.80 -2.61 -18.38
C ALA A 55 7.64 -3.83 -18.04
N GLN A 56 8.96 -3.73 -18.15
CA GLN A 56 9.90 -4.80 -17.77
C GLN A 56 9.58 -6.17 -18.40
N GLY A 57 8.96 -6.20 -19.59
CA GLY A 57 8.66 -7.42 -20.33
C GLY A 57 7.30 -8.06 -20.03
N TYR A 58 6.45 -7.44 -19.23
CA TYR A 58 5.09 -7.93 -18.95
C TYR A 58 4.03 -6.83 -19.05
N LYS A 59 2.79 -7.22 -19.36
CA LYS A 59 1.65 -6.30 -19.43
C LYS A 59 1.14 -6.00 -18.02
N THR A 60 1.05 -4.71 -17.68
CA THR A 60 0.62 -4.26 -16.36
C THR A 60 0.16 -2.81 -16.38
N TYR A 61 -0.38 -2.33 -15.25
CA TYR A 61 -0.56 -0.92 -14.95
C TYR A 61 0.75 -0.30 -14.46
N PHE A 62 1.14 0.85 -15.01
CA PHE A 62 2.29 1.64 -14.56
C PHE A 62 2.16 3.09 -15.03
N PHE A 63 2.97 3.98 -14.45
CA PHE A 63 3.03 5.36 -14.91
C PHE A 63 3.86 5.46 -16.19
N GLN A 64 3.26 5.99 -17.24
CA GLN A 64 3.91 6.20 -18.51
C GLN A 64 3.45 7.53 -19.15
N ASN A 65 4.34 8.13 -19.91
CA ASN A 65 4.01 9.28 -20.73
C ASN A 65 3.31 8.86 -22.04
N THR A 66 2.97 9.82 -22.88
CA THR A 66 2.32 9.58 -24.19
C THR A 66 3.15 8.75 -25.15
N GLU A 67 4.44 8.64 -24.91
CA GLU A 67 5.39 7.83 -25.71
C GLU A 67 5.60 6.44 -25.11
N GLY A 68 4.91 6.09 -24.03
CA GLY A 68 5.03 4.81 -23.34
C GLY A 68 6.27 4.66 -22.46
N GLN A 69 6.98 5.76 -22.16
CA GLN A 69 8.14 5.75 -21.29
C GLN A 69 7.70 5.75 -19.82
N MET A 70 8.35 4.89 -19.03
CA MET A 70 8.11 4.79 -17.60
C MET A 70 8.45 6.09 -16.88
N GLN A 71 7.57 6.51 -15.96
CA GLN A 71 7.74 7.67 -15.11
C GLN A 71 8.11 7.29 -13.69
N HIS A 72 8.65 8.25 -12.94
CA HIS A 72 9.00 8.04 -11.54
C HIS A 72 7.78 7.81 -10.66
N THR A 73 7.99 7.05 -9.62
CA THR A 73 7.05 6.82 -8.53
C THR A 73 7.61 7.42 -7.24
N HIS A 74 6.76 7.58 -6.22
CA HIS A 74 7.17 8.02 -4.90
C HIS A 74 6.41 7.28 -3.81
N SER A 75 7.10 6.91 -2.73
CA SER A 75 6.54 6.37 -1.50
C SER A 75 7.54 6.53 -0.36
N ILE A 76 7.04 6.87 0.84
CA ILE A 76 7.83 6.81 2.08
C ILE A 76 8.32 5.37 2.38
N ALA A 77 7.58 4.37 1.91
CA ALA A 77 7.95 2.95 2.00
C ALA A 77 8.67 2.51 0.74
N ALA A 78 9.99 2.33 0.81
CA ALA A 78 10.82 1.96 -0.34
C ALA A 78 10.35 0.68 -1.07
N GLY A 79 9.76 -0.28 -0.34
CA GLY A 79 9.22 -1.53 -0.92
C GLY A 79 7.94 -1.34 -1.73
N LEU A 80 7.26 -0.20 -1.62
CA LEU A 80 6.09 0.15 -2.44
C LEU A 80 6.42 1.13 -3.57
N ASP A 81 7.58 1.74 -3.54
CA ASP A 81 8.08 2.61 -4.60
C ASP A 81 8.57 1.77 -5.78
N TYR A 82 7.61 1.21 -6.54
CA TYR A 82 7.87 0.28 -7.63
C TYR A 82 7.06 0.64 -8.87
N ILE A 83 7.70 0.60 -10.03
CA ILE A 83 7.13 1.10 -11.28
C ILE A 83 5.89 0.30 -11.71
N GLY A 84 6.00 -1.03 -11.77
CA GLY A 84 4.93 -1.91 -12.24
C GLY A 84 4.26 -2.69 -11.12
N VAL A 85 3.08 -3.19 -11.37
CA VAL A 85 2.36 -4.07 -10.45
C VAL A 85 2.21 -5.46 -11.07
N SER A 86 2.01 -6.48 -10.24
CA SER A 86 1.81 -7.87 -10.69
C SER A 86 0.76 -7.97 -11.80
N PRO A 87 1.03 -8.67 -12.91
CA PRO A 87 0.03 -8.94 -13.95
C PRO A 87 -1.16 -9.76 -13.41
N ILE A 88 -0.97 -10.55 -12.36
CA ILE A 88 -2.06 -11.24 -11.66
C ILE A 88 -3.00 -10.22 -11.01
N LEU A 89 -2.47 -9.25 -10.28
CA LEU A 89 -3.27 -8.20 -9.65
C LEU A 89 -3.93 -7.30 -10.69
N SER A 90 -3.24 -6.99 -11.79
CA SER A 90 -3.82 -6.26 -12.91
C SER A 90 -5.04 -6.99 -13.49
N HIS A 91 -4.94 -8.30 -13.69
CA HIS A 91 -6.04 -9.13 -14.16
C HIS A 91 -7.20 -9.18 -13.16
N LEU A 92 -6.93 -9.38 -11.88
CA LEU A 92 -7.95 -9.40 -10.83
C LEU A 92 -8.65 -8.04 -10.67
N HIS A 93 -7.91 -6.93 -10.89
CA HIS A 93 -8.48 -5.59 -10.97
C HIS A 93 -9.46 -5.45 -12.13
N ASP A 94 -9.04 -5.85 -13.33
CA ASP A 94 -9.86 -5.79 -14.55
C ASP A 94 -11.14 -6.64 -14.45
N GLN A 95 -11.09 -7.71 -13.68
CA GLN A 95 -12.26 -8.56 -13.37
C GLN A 95 -13.14 -7.98 -12.24
N GLY A 96 -12.71 -6.92 -11.56
CA GLY A 96 -13.40 -6.39 -10.38
C GLY A 96 -13.31 -7.28 -9.14
N ARG A 97 -12.41 -8.31 -9.14
CA ARG A 97 -12.26 -9.21 -7.99
C ARG A 97 -11.47 -8.59 -6.84
N VAL A 98 -10.49 -7.76 -7.14
CA VAL A 98 -9.70 -7.01 -6.16
C VAL A 98 -9.94 -5.53 -6.37
N ARG A 99 -10.32 -4.84 -5.31
CA ARG A 99 -10.42 -3.39 -5.28
C ARG A 99 -9.10 -2.79 -4.80
N PHE A 100 -8.73 -1.66 -5.37
CA PHE A 100 -7.55 -0.93 -4.95
C PHE A 100 -7.92 0.46 -4.42
N CYS A 101 -7.21 0.86 -3.37
CA CYS A 101 -7.21 2.24 -2.85
C CYS A 101 -5.76 2.67 -2.60
N ALA A 102 -5.57 3.92 -2.22
CA ALA A 102 -4.26 4.46 -1.91
C ALA A 102 -4.28 5.12 -0.52
N ALA A 103 -3.15 5.06 0.17
CA ALA A 103 -2.93 5.78 1.42
C ALA A 103 -1.72 6.69 1.24
N ASP A 104 -1.85 7.97 1.58
CA ASP A 104 -0.75 8.94 1.55
C ASP A 104 0.23 8.72 2.71
N ASP A 105 1.39 9.37 2.62
CA ASP A 105 2.47 9.20 3.57
C ASP A 105 2.07 9.65 4.99
N GLU A 106 1.21 10.67 5.13
CA GLU A 106 0.71 11.16 6.42
C GLU A 106 -0.19 10.12 7.09
N ALA A 107 -1.17 9.58 6.37
CA ALA A 107 -2.05 8.52 6.86
C ALA A 107 -1.27 7.26 7.26
N VAL A 108 -0.24 6.91 6.51
CA VAL A 108 0.65 5.76 6.80
C VAL A 108 1.42 5.98 8.11
N VAL A 109 1.96 7.18 8.34
CA VAL A 109 2.66 7.52 9.58
C VAL A 109 1.70 7.47 10.77
N GLU A 110 0.48 8.00 10.65
CA GLU A 110 -0.52 7.93 11.73
C GLU A 110 -0.98 6.49 12.01
N ALA A 111 -1.18 5.66 10.98
CA ALA A 111 -1.46 4.24 11.14
C ALA A 111 -0.33 3.50 11.88
N THR A 112 0.93 3.83 11.54
CA THR A 112 2.11 3.29 12.22
C THR A 112 2.12 3.66 13.71
N LYS A 113 1.88 4.94 14.02
CA LYS A 113 1.79 5.43 15.42
C LYS A 113 0.67 4.72 16.19
N LEU A 114 -0.47 4.52 15.55
CA LEU A 114 -1.62 3.85 16.17
C LEU A 114 -1.28 2.41 16.54
N LEU A 115 -0.69 1.64 15.62
CA LEU A 115 -0.27 0.26 15.87
C LEU A 115 0.76 0.16 17.01
N ILE A 116 1.77 1.01 17.00
CA ILE A 116 2.78 1.05 18.06
C ILE A 116 2.12 1.29 19.41
N ARG A 117 1.20 2.25 19.49
CA ARG A 117 0.56 2.64 20.76
C ARG A 117 -0.47 1.63 21.25
N ARG A 118 -1.20 0.98 20.36
CA ARG A 118 -2.32 0.09 20.72
C ARG A 118 -1.90 -1.37 20.86
N GLU A 119 -1.02 -1.82 19.98
CA GLU A 119 -0.65 -3.23 19.87
C GLU A 119 0.81 -3.50 20.29
N GLY A 120 1.63 -2.46 20.45
CA GLY A 120 3.07 -2.62 20.73
C GLY A 120 3.85 -3.20 19.55
N ILE A 121 3.30 -3.12 18.32
CA ILE A 121 3.90 -3.64 17.11
C ILE A 121 4.50 -2.48 16.32
N ILE A 122 5.76 -2.60 15.92
CA ILE A 122 6.40 -1.68 14.98
C ILE A 122 6.31 -2.33 13.58
N PRO A 123 5.30 -1.97 12.77
CA PRO A 123 5.15 -2.52 11.43
C PRO A 123 6.18 -1.91 10.48
N ALA A 124 6.51 -2.62 9.39
CA ALA A 124 7.17 -1.98 8.27
C ALA A 124 6.24 -0.91 7.65
N LEU A 125 6.80 0.18 7.12
CA LEU A 125 6.03 1.24 6.48
C LEU A 125 5.17 0.71 5.32
N GLU A 126 5.64 -0.32 4.62
CA GLU A 126 4.83 -1.02 3.61
C GLU A 126 3.52 -1.54 4.19
N CYS A 127 3.59 -2.28 5.30
CA CYS A 127 2.41 -2.87 5.94
C CYS A 127 1.46 -1.81 6.52
N SER A 128 2.01 -0.69 6.97
CA SER A 128 1.25 0.44 7.50
C SER A 128 0.27 1.00 6.48
N HIS A 129 0.55 0.89 5.16
CA HIS A 129 -0.41 1.24 4.11
C HIS A 129 -1.69 0.41 4.20
N GLY A 130 -1.58 -0.91 4.46
CA GLY A 130 -2.75 -1.76 4.66
C GLY A 130 -3.64 -1.29 5.80
N PHE A 131 -3.02 -0.90 6.93
CA PHE A 131 -3.74 -0.34 8.08
C PHE A 131 -4.31 1.05 7.80
N ALA A 132 -3.59 1.91 7.09
CA ALA A 132 -4.08 3.23 6.70
C ALA A 132 -5.31 3.12 5.79
N GLY A 133 -5.29 2.20 4.83
CA GLY A 133 -6.45 1.90 3.98
C GLY A 133 -7.65 1.40 4.79
N LEU A 134 -7.45 0.51 5.76
CA LEU A 134 -8.51 0.07 6.66
C LEU A 134 -9.09 1.23 7.49
N ILE A 135 -8.22 2.07 8.07
CA ILE A 135 -8.65 3.21 8.90
C ILE A 135 -9.49 4.19 8.08
N ALA A 136 -9.08 4.45 6.83
CA ALA A 136 -9.85 5.32 5.92
C ALA A 136 -11.26 4.80 5.60
N GLU A 137 -11.49 3.51 5.76
CA GLU A 137 -12.79 2.85 5.50
C GLU A 137 -13.50 2.40 6.78
N ALA A 138 -13.03 2.82 7.97
CA ALA A 138 -13.55 2.34 9.25
C ALA A 138 -15.06 2.52 9.40
N ASP A 139 -15.60 3.62 8.91
CA ASP A 139 -17.05 3.91 8.96
C ASP A 139 -17.90 3.00 8.06
N GLN A 140 -17.26 2.24 7.17
CA GLN A 140 -17.92 1.30 6.25
C GLN A 140 -17.85 -0.15 6.76
N ILE A 141 -17.25 -0.37 7.93
CA ILE A 141 -17.10 -1.70 8.54
C ILE A 141 -18.30 -1.95 9.45
N GLY A 142 -18.99 -3.04 9.19
CA GLY A 142 -20.13 -3.47 10.01
C GLY A 142 -19.72 -4.11 11.34
N ASP A 143 -20.61 -4.06 12.30
CA ASP A 143 -20.40 -4.75 13.58
C ASP A 143 -20.23 -6.26 13.38
N GLY A 144 -19.14 -6.80 13.91
CA GLY A 144 -18.83 -8.25 13.85
C GLY A 144 -18.13 -8.71 12.58
N GLU A 145 -17.80 -7.82 11.64
CA GLU A 145 -16.96 -8.18 10.48
C GLU A 145 -15.55 -8.62 10.92
N ILE A 146 -15.07 -9.68 10.31
CA ILE A 146 -13.71 -10.18 10.51
C ILE A 146 -12.80 -9.54 9.45
N ILE A 147 -11.80 -8.80 9.93
CA ILE A 147 -10.81 -8.14 9.07
C ILE A 147 -9.46 -8.82 9.19
N LEU A 148 -8.95 -9.30 8.08
CA LEU A 148 -7.60 -9.84 7.98
C LEU A 148 -6.67 -8.81 7.33
N ILE A 149 -5.61 -8.42 8.03
CA ILE A 149 -4.59 -7.51 7.48
C ILE A 149 -3.25 -8.24 7.41
N ASN A 150 -2.60 -8.19 6.26
CA ASN A 150 -1.30 -8.81 6.08
C ASN A 150 -0.18 -7.92 6.62
N LEU A 151 0.30 -8.24 7.82
CA LEU A 151 1.48 -7.63 8.43
C LEU A 151 2.73 -8.38 7.97
N SER A 152 3.15 -8.15 6.72
CA SER A 152 4.17 -8.92 6.02
C SER A 152 5.61 -8.47 6.31
N GLY A 153 5.83 -7.45 7.13
CA GLY A 153 7.15 -6.93 7.42
C GLY A 153 7.26 -6.28 8.79
N ARG A 154 8.50 -6.11 9.24
CA ARG A 154 8.85 -5.51 10.53
C ARG A 154 9.46 -4.12 10.33
N GLY A 155 9.20 -3.19 11.25
CA GLY A 155 9.56 -1.78 11.13
C GLY A 155 10.94 -1.39 11.67
N ASP A 156 11.72 -2.33 12.23
CA ASP A 156 13.06 -2.04 12.73
C ASP A 156 14.03 -1.57 11.62
N LYS A 157 13.80 -1.98 10.37
CA LYS A 157 14.51 -1.47 9.21
C LYS A 157 14.17 -0.01 8.86
N ASP A 158 12.97 0.45 9.26
CA ASP A 158 12.42 1.75 8.90
C ASP A 158 12.53 2.77 10.04
N ILE A 159 13.18 2.40 11.15
CA ILE A 159 13.16 3.20 12.39
C ILE A 159 13.62 4.65 12.17
N PHE A 160 14.58 4.89 11.28
CA PHE A 160 15.06 6.23 10.96
C PHE A 160 14.05 7.02 10.12
N ASN A 161 13.47 6.38 9.11
CA ASN A 161 12.44 7.01 8.27
C ASN A 161 11.17 7.31 9.09
N ILE A 162 10.78 6.38 9.98
CA ILE A 162 9.67 6.57 10.92
C ILE A 162 9.97 7.75 11.85
N ALA A 163 11.16 7.81 12.42
CA ALA A 163 11.56 8.89 13.33
C ALA A 163 11.60 10.26 12.63
N GLU A 164 12.08 10.31 11.40
CA GLU A 164 12.09 11.52 10.58
C GLU A 164 10.67 11.98 10.23
N ALA A 165 9.83 11.07 9.77
CA ALA A 165 8.44 11.37 9.42
C ALA A 165 7.58 11.76 10.62
N MET A 166 7.87 11.23 11.80
CA MET A 166 7.20 11.64 13.05
C MET A 166 7.59 13.03 13.53
N GLN A 167 8.66 13.62 12.99
CA GLN A 167 9.20 14.93 13.38
C GLN A 167 9.43 15.08 14.89
N ASP A 168 9.71 13.97 15.57
CA ASP A 168 9.98 13.97 17.00
C ASP A 168 11.35 14.62 17.29
N GLU A 169 11.36 15.73 18.04
CA GLU A 169 12.57 16.51 18.31
C GLU A 169 13.66 15.68 18.98
N LYS A 170 13.31 14.76 19.87
CA LYS A 170 14.28 13.90 20.57
C LYS A 170 14.95 12.92 19.62
N TRP A 171 14.18 12.35 18.72
CA TRP A 171 14.71 11.49 17.67
C TRP A 171 15.59 12.25 16.68
N GLN A 172 15.17 13.44 16.28
CA GLN A 172 15.96 14.30 15.40
C GLN A 172 17.29 14.72 16.03
N GLN A 173 17.33 14.95 17.34
CA GLN A 173 18.58 15.22 18.07
C GLN A 173 19.48 13.98 18.18
N PHE A 174 18.90 12.79 18.25
CA PHE A 174 19.67 11.54 18.32
C PHE A 174 20.27 11.13 16.96
N ILE A 175 19.62 11.46 15.85
CA ILE A 175 20.05 11.08 14.49
C ILE A 175 21.11 12.07 13.94
N ARG A 176 21.20 13.29 14.45
CA ARG A 176 22.21 14.31 14.09
C ARG A 176 23.53 14.08 14.82
#